data_1d1db5fd48a1784168042e10c2244dd9
#
_entry.id   1d1db5fd48a1784168042e10c2244dd9
#
_cell.length_a   1.000
_cell.length_b   1.000
_cell.length_c   1.000
_cell.angle_alpha   90.00
_cell.angle_beta   90.00
_cell.angle_gamma   90.00
#
_symmetry.space_group_name_H-M   'P 1'
#
loop_
_entity.id
_entity.type
_entity.pdbx_description
1 polymer ?
#
loop_
_entity_poly.entity_id
_entity_poly.type
_entity_poly.pdbx_seq_one_letter_code
_entity_poly.pdbx_strand_id
1 'polypeptide(L)'
;PVPVHILGEELTACGTIPDLSRRLSVIRSRNISMSCVFQNLAGLQNRYPQNLWQEIIGNCDAQLFLGCTDQLTAEFISARTGLASVAVSSKSKQLGTWRISNYTPEFRETSGVGKRPVLTPDEVLRLPLDQALIIIRGKKVLQVDKMDYSKHPEAKYLRSCKASAHVPEWRRLEEEAAKTPQPAPKPAPAAKKPAKRKATKPASPTDKSPKETPT
;
A
#
# COMPACT_ATOMS: atom_id res chain seq x y z
N PRO A 1 -2.94 -16.88 22.96
CA PRO A 1 -2.87 -15.47 22.52
C PRO A 1 -4.13 -15.11 21.76
N VAL A 2 -4.73 -13.98 22.09
CA VAL A 2 -5.93 -13.47 21.42
C VAL A 2 -5.52 -13.00 20.02
N PRO A 3 -6.23 -13.40 18.93
CA PRO A 3 -5.95 -12.87 17.61
C PRO A 3 -6.30 -11.38 17.56
N VAL A 4 -5.43 -10.58 16.92
CA VAL A 4 -5.64 -9.15 16.73
C VAL A 4 -5.72 -8.86 15.23
N HIS A 5 -6.77 -8.13 14.83
CA HIS A 5 -6.89 -7.62 13.47
C HIS A 5 -6.81 -6.10 13.46
N ILE A 6 -5.87 -5.57 12.68
CA ILE A 6 -5.67 -4.12 12.52
C ILE A 6 -6.28 -3.72 11.18
N LEU A 7 -7.25 -2.81 11.20
CA LEU A 7 -7.81 -2.21 9.99
C LEU A 7 -7.22 -0.80 9.83
N GLY A 8 -6.40 -0.60 8.79
CA GLY A 8 -5.80 0.68 8.43
C GLY A 8 -6.54 1.27 7.24
N GLU A 9 -7.56 2.09 7.51
CA GLU A 9 -8.24 2.87 6.48
C GLU A 9 -7.39 4.09 6.11
N GLU A 10 -7.40 4.45 4.82
CA GLU A 10 -6.66 5.59 4.27
C GLU A 10 -5.19 5.65 4.75
N LEU A 11 -4.50 4.52 4.70
CA LEU A 11 -3.16 4.39 5.28
C LEU A 11 -2.18 5.46 4.75
N THR A 12 -2.39 5.94 3.52
CA THR A 12 -1.59 7.02 2.93
C THR A 12 -1.83 8.38 3.57
N ALA A 13 -3.02 8.62 4.14
CA ALA A 13 -3.37 9.86 4.83
C ALA A 13 -2.87 9.87 6.28
N CYS A 14 -2.78 8.70 6.92
CA CYS A 14 -2.34 8.56 8.32
C CYS A 14 -0.85 8.90 8.55
N GLY A 15 -0.10 9.26 7.51
CA GLY A 15 1.34 9.48 7.60
C GLY A 15 2.16 8.22 7.28
N THR A 16 3.47 8.31 7.50
CA THR A 16 4.37 7.17 7.26
C THR A 16 4.54 6.35 8.54
N ILE A 17 4.16 5.08 8.49
CA ILE A 17 4.44 4.14 9.58
C ILE A 17 5.88 3.63 9.38
N PRO A 18 6.80 3.88 10.33
CA PRO A 18 8.17 3.40 10.20
C PRO A 18 8.23 1.87 10.09
N ASP A 19 9.07 1.37 9.20
CA ASP A 19 9.33 -0.07 8.99
C ASP A 19 8.07 -0.92 8.71
N LEU A 20 7.05 -0.35 8.07
CA LEU A 20 5.77 -1.05 7.84
C LEU A 20 5.97 -2.37 7.08
N SER A 21 6.77 -2.40 6.02
CA SER A 21 7.02 -3.62 5.24
C SER A 21 7.61 -4.73 6.11
N ARG A 22 8.61 -4.39 6.93
CA ARG A 22 9.24 -5.33 7.86
C ARG A 22 8.26 -5.80 8.95
N ARG A 23 7.43 -4.90 9.47
CA ARG A 23 6.41 -5.26 10.47
C ARG A 23 5.38 -6.23 9.87
N LEU A 24 4.89 -5.97 8.66
CA LEU A 24 3.94 -6.85 7.97
C LEU A 24 4.48 -8.27 7.76
N SER A 25 5.77 -8.43 7.49
CA SER A 25 6.37 -9.76 7.32
C SER A 25 6.41 -10.59 8.61
N VAL A 26 6.41 -9.94 9.79
CA VAL A 26 6.61 -10.59 11.10
C VAL A 26 5.30 -10.77 11.89
N ILE A 27 4.28 -9.93 11.66
CA ILE A 27 3.04 -9.93 12.47
C ILE A 27 2.29 -11.26 12.45
N ARG A 28 2.39 -12.00 11.35
CA ARG A 28 1.76 -13.33 11.21
C ARG A 28 2.18 -14.29 12.31
N SER A 29 3.46 -14.31 12.67
CA SER A 29 3.98 -15.18 13.73
C SER A 29 3.46 -14.82 15.12
N ARG A 30 2.90 -13.62 15.27
CA ARG A 30 2.33 -13.09 16.52
C ARG A 30 0.80 -13.17 16.57
N ASN A 31 0.18 -13.89 15.63
CA ASN A 31 -1.27 -13.97 15.50
C ASN A 31 -1.95 -12.61 15.28
N ILE A 32 -1.25 -11.70 14.59
CA ILE A 32 -1.74 -10.39 14.21
C ILE A 32 -1.96 -10.39 12.69
N SER A 33 -3.10 -9.90 12.26
CA SER A 33 -3.41 -9.64 10.85
C SER A 33 -3.68 -8.15 10.62
N MET A 34 -3.40 -7.67 9.42
CA MET A 34 -3.63 -6.27 9.07
C MET A 34 -4.30 -6.17 7.70
N SER A 35 -5.35 -5.36 7.62
CA SER A 35 -5.95 -4.91 6.37
C SER A 35 -5.56 -3.46 6.12
N CYS A 36 -4.92 -3.22 4.98
CA CYS A 36 -4.48 -1.89 4.57
C CYS A 36 -5.36 -1.41 3.41
N VAL A 37 -5.96 -0.25 3.53
CA VAL A 37 -6.78 0.36 2.48
C VAL A 37 -6.06 1.58 1.92
N PHE A 38 -5.93 1.63 0.59
CA PHE A 38 -5.29 2.72 -0.15
C PHE A 38 -6.23 3.23 -1.23
N GLN A 39 -6.20 4.51 -1.51
CA GLN A 39 -6.98 5.09 -2.61
C GLN A 39 -6.36 4.79 -3.97
N ASN A 40 -5.03 4.88 -4.09
CA ASN A 40 -4.28 4.63 -5.31
C ASN A 40 -2.83 4.22 -4.99
N LEU A 41 -2.16 3.61 -5.96
CA LEU A 41 -0.77 3.18 -5.82
C LEU A 41 0.22 4.35 -5.87
N ALA A 42 -0.11 5.43 -6.56
CA ALA A 42 0.76 6.61 -6.63
C ALA A 42 0.94 7.24 -5.24
N GLY A 43 -0.14 7.35 -4.46
CA GLY A 43 -0.09 7.81 -3.07
C GLY A 43 0.75 6.90 -2.18
N LEU A 44 0.61 5.58 -2.37
CA LEU A 44 1.41 4.61 -1.64
C LEU A 44 2.89 4.70 -2.01
N GLN A 45 3.22 4.83 -3.30
CA GLN A 45 4.59 4.99 -3.81
C GLN A 45 5.25 6.27 -3.27
N ASN A 46 4.52 7.38 -3.24
CA ASN A 46 5.02 8.64 -2.69
C ASN A 46 5.30 8.53 -1.18
N ARG A 47 4.48 7.79 -0.45
CA ARG A 47 4.62 7.62 1.00
C ARG A 47 5.73 6.64 1.36
N TYR A 48 5.89 5.58 0.57
CA TYR A 48 6.89 4.52 0.76
C TYR A 48 7.76 4.37 -0.49
N PRO A 49 8.75 5.27 -0.69
CA PRO A 49 9.62 5.27 -1.86
C PRO A 49 10.55 4.06 -1.90
N GLN A 50 11.39 3.95 -2.93
CA GLN A 50 12.45 2.94 -3.06
C GLN A 50 11.93 1.48 -3.00
N ASN A 51 10.84 1.19 -3.70
CA ASN A 51 10.23 -0.14 -3.75
C ASN A 51 9.62 -0.66 -2.43
N LEU A 52 9.67 0.10 -1.34
CA LEU A 52 9.02 -0.29 -0.08
C LEU A 52 7.51 -0.52 -0.25
N TRP A 53 6.86 0.24 -1.12
CA TRP A 53 5.45 0.05 -1.46
C TRP A 53 5.19 -1.33 -2.10
N GLN A 54 6.13 -1.83 -2.93
CA GLN A 54 6.02 -3.17 -3.53
C GLN A 54 6.17 -4.27 -2.48
N GLU A 55 7.06 -4.08 -1.50
CA GLU A 55 7.20 -5.02 -0.38
C GLU A 55 5.94 -5.06 0.47
N ILE A 56 5.31 -3.90 0.73
CA ILE A 56 4.04 -3.82 1.47
C ILE A 56 2.97 -4.66 0.75
N ILE A 57 2.79 -4.43 -0.55
CA ILE A 57 1.83 -5.19 -1.35
C ILE A 57 2.22 -6.67 -1.46
N GLY A 58 3.51 -6.97 -1.58
CA GLY A 58 4.04 -8.33 -1.66
C GLY A 58 3.79 -9.16 -0.39
N ASN A 59 3.71 -8.51 0.77
CA ASN A 59 3.38 -9.14 2.04
C ASN A 59 1.87 -9.41 2.23
N CYS A 60 1.02 -8.90 1.32
CA CYS A 60 -0.42 -9.14 1.36
C CYS A 60 -0.77 -10.42 0.60
N ASP A 61 -1.32 -11.42 1.27
CA ASP A 61 -1.76 -12.68 0.65
C ASP A 61 -3.02 -12.52 -0.19
N ALA A 62 -3.89 -11.58 0.16
CA ALA A 62 -5.11 -11.23 -0.55
C ALA A 62 -5.13 -9.74 -0.87
N GLN A 63 -5.53 -9.38 -2.08
CA GLN A 63 -5.67 -8.01 -2.54
C GLN A 63 -7.07 -7.85 -3.14
N LEU A 64 -7.81 -6.89 -2.63
CA LEU A 64 -9.14 -6.53 -3.12
C LEU A 64 -9.02 -5.20 -3.88
N PHE A 65 -9.40 -5.23 -5.14
CA PHE A 65 -9.42 -4.06 -6.01
C PHE A 65 -10.86 -3.65 -6.32
N LEU A 66 -11.21 -2.44 -5.94
CA LEU A 66 -12.58 -1.91 -6.05
C LEU A 66 -12.77 -0.94 -7.23
N GLY A 67 -11.74 -0.68 -8.00
CA GLY A 67 -11.72 0.28 -9.10
C GLY A 67 -10.63 1.33 -8.90
N CYS A 68 -10.20 1.97 -9.97
CA CYS A 68 -9.23 3.07 -9.97
C CYS A 68 -9.54 4.07 -11.08
N THR A 69 -8.94 5.23 -10.96
CA THR A 69 -8.99 6.28 -11.98
C THR A 69 -7.60 6.65 -12.51
N ASP A 70 -6.55 6.08 -11.90
CA ASP A 70 -5.16 6.36 -12.24
C ASP A 70 -4.54 5.23 -13.07
N GLN A 71 -3.73 5.62 -14.04
CA GLN A 71 -3.07 4.72 -14.99
C GLN A 71 -2.13 3.73 -14.30
N LEU A 72 -1.36 4.19 -13.31
CA LEU A 72 -0.37 3.37 -12.63
C LEU A 72 -1.02 2.18 -11.92
N THR A 73 -2.15 2.40 -11.22
CA THR A 73 -2.92 1.33 -10.57
C THR A 73 -3.52 0.38 -11.61
N ALA A 74 -4.04 0.92 -12.72
CA ALA A 74 -4.62 0.10 -13.79
C ALA A 74 -3.57 -0.82 -14.44
N GLU A 75 -2.39 -0.32 -14.76
CA GLU A 75 -1.29 -1.10 -15.31
C GLU A 75 -0.82 -2.19 -14.34
N PHE A 76 -0.69 -1.85 -13.06
CA PHE A 76 -0.31 -2.79 -12.03
C PHE A 76 -1.31 -3.94 -11.89
N ILE A 77 -2.61 -3.65 -11.87
CA ILE A 77 -3.67 -4.66 -11.78
C ILE A 77 -3.71 -5.50 -13.06
N SER A 78 -3.63 -4.88 -14.25
CA SER A 78 -3.58 -5.57 -15.53
C SER A 78 -2.42 -6.59 -15.58
N ALA A 79 -1.22 -6.17 -15.17
CA ALA A 79 -0.06 -7.08 -15.10
C ALA A 79 -0.29 -8.27 -14.16
N ARG A 80 -1.03 -8.06 -13.07
CA ARG A 80 -1.35 -9.11 -12.09
C ARG A 80 -2.45 -10.07 -12.53
N THR A 81 -3.31 -9.67 -13.45
CA THR A 81 -4.33 -10.57 -14.02
C THR A 81 -3.72 -11.64 -14.93
N GLY A 82 -2.50 -11.39 -15.44
CA GLY A 82 -1.76 -12.32 -16.28
C GLY A 82 -2.13 -12.22 -17.77
N LEU A 83 -1.63 -13.18 -18.54
CA LEU A 83 -1.79 -13.24 -19.99
C LEU A 83 -2.68 -14.41 -20.38
N ALA A 84 -3.58 -14.20 -21.33
CA ALA A 84 -4.37 -15.25 -21.98
C ALA A 84 -3.87 -15.47 -23.42
N SER A 85 -3.95 -16.70 -23.88
CA SER A 85 -3.71 -17.05 -25.28
C SER A 85 -4.99 -16.82 -26.07
N VAL A 86 -4.91 -16.02 -27.11
CA VAL A 86 -6.04 -15.72 -28.01
C VAL A 86 -5.70 -16.20 -29.42
N ALA A 87 -6.63 -16.92 -30.03
CA ALA A 87 -6.49 -17.28 -31.44
C ALA A 87 -6.67 -16.00 -32.30
N VAL A 88 -5.66 -15.73 -33.11
CA VAL A 88 -5.68 -14.60 -34.06
C VAL A 88 -5.72 -15.19 -35.46
N SER A 89 -6.76 -14.86 -36.23
CA SER A 89 -6.83 -15.20 -37.65
C SER A 89 -6.70 -13.91 -38.47
N SER A 90 -5.76 -13.92 -39.38
CA SER A 90 -5.56 -12.85 -40.35
C SER A 90 -5.94 -13.35 -41.73
N LYS A 91 -6.89 -12.67 -42.38
CA LYS A 91 -7.27 -12.96 -43.78
C LYS A 91 -6.73 -11.85 -44.67
N SER A 92 -5.77 -12.20 -45.53
CA SER A 92 -5.30 -11.29 -46.53
C SER A 92 -5.85 -11.65 -47.92
N LYS A 93 -6.43 -10.65 -48.58
CA LYS A 93 -6.89 -10.75 -49.97
C LYS A 93 -5.94 -9.96 -50.81
N GLN A 94 -5.33 -10.61 -51.81
CA GLN A 94 -4.54 -9.91 -52.81
C GLN A 94 -5.48 -9.11 -53.70
N LEU A 95 -5.42 -7.80 -53.67
CA LEU A 95 -6.17 -6.90 -54.58
C LEU A 95 -5.35 -6.76 -55.85
N GLY A 96 -5.43 -7.74 -56.76
CA GLY A 96 -4.82 -7.69 -58.07
C GLY A 96 -5.60 -6.83 -59.00
N THR A 97 -5.15 -5.57 -59.20
CA THR A 97 -5.64 -4.64 -60.20
C THR A 97 -5.03 -5.07 -61.53
N TRP A 98 -5.55 -5.68 -62.48
CA TRP A 98 -5.05 -5.96 -63.82
C TRP A 98 -4.43 -7.32 -64.14
N ARG A 99 -4.84 -8.41 -63.54
CA ARG A 99 -4.58 -9.73 -64.10
C ARG A 99 -5.89 -10.44 -64.48
N ILE A 100 -6.22 -10.41 -65.74
CA ILE A 100 -7.38 -11.07 -66.37
C ILE A 100 -7.27 -12.60 -66.33
N SER A 101 -6.17 -13.16 -65.85
CA SER A 101 -5.82 -14.57 -66.03
C SER A 101 -5.99 -15.48 -64.78
N ASN A 102 -6.32 -14.98 -63.61
CA ASN A 102 -6.54 -15.87 -62.45
C ASN A 102 -7.90 -15.63 -61.80
N TYR A 103 -8.86 -16.43 -62.20
CA TYR A 103 -10.24 -16.43 -61.74
C TYR A 103 -10.44 -17.00 -60.30
N THR A 104 -9.38 -17.36 -59.61
CA THR A 104 -9.41 -17.83 -58.21
C THR A 104 -8.85 -16.76 -57.32
N PRO A 105 -9.70 -16.12 -56.45
CA PRO A 105 -9.20 -15.23 -55.43
C PRO A 105 -8.34 -16.02 -54.43
N GLU A 106 -7.05 -15.78 -54.42
CA GLU A 106 -6.15 -16.37 -53.40
C GLU A 106 -6.43 -15.71 -52.08
N PHE A 107 -7.22 -16.37 -51.29
CA PHE A 107 -7.41 -16.04 -49.88
C PHE A 107 -6.30 -16.76 -49.06
N ARG A 108 -5.45 -15.99 -48.47
CA ARG A 108 -4.49 -16.52 -47.53
C ARG A 108 -5.03 -16.28 -46.11
N GLU A 109 -5.39 -17.36 -45.43
CA GLU A 109 -5.77 -17.34 -44.03
C GLU A 109 -4.55 -17.81 -43.23
N THR A 110 -4.04 -16.93 -42.38
CA THR A 110 -2.97 -17.28 -41.43
C THR A 110 -3.60 -17.26 -40.04
N SER A 111 -3.62 -18.44 -39.41
CA SER A 111 -4.04 -18.58 -38.02
C SER A 111 -2.81 -18.66 -37.12
N GLY A 112 -2.82 -17.94 -36.03
CA GLY A 112 -1.75 -17.93 -35.03
C GLY A 112 -2.32 -17.78 -33.63
N VAL A 113 -1.47 -18.01 -32.64
CA VAL A 113 -1.83 -17.77 -31.23
C VAL A 113 -1.11 -16.52 -30.76
N GLY A 114 -1.89 -15.50 -30.40
CA GLY A 114 -1.40 -14.28 -29.81
C GLY A 114 -1.50 -14.32 -28.27
N LYS A 115 -0.69 -13.50 -27.61
CA LYS A 115 -0.80 -13.25 -26.17
C LYS A 115 -1.54 -11.95 -25.93
N ARG A 116 -2.54 -11.95 -25.04
CA ARG A 116 -3.26 -10.75 -24.62
C ARG A 116 -3.34 -10.74 -23.09
N PRO A 117 -3.21 -9.58 -22.42
CA PRO A 117 -3.58 -9.47 -21.01
C PRO A 117 -5.02 -9.93 -20.79
N VAL A 118 -5.29 -10.64 -19.71
CA VAL A 118 -6.65 -11.07 -19.35
C VAL A 118 -7.56 -9.85 -19.22
N LEU A 119 -7.06 -8.81 -18.55
CA LEU A 119 -7.66 -7.48 -18.52
C LEU A 119 -6.61 -6.46 -18.96
N THR A 120 -6.92 -5.67 -19.97
CA THR A 120 -6.07 -4.54 -20.37
C THR A 120 -6.20 -3.40 -19.36
N PRO A 121 -5.23 -2.48 -19.26
CA PRO A 121 -5.34 -1.32 -18.37
C PRO A 121 -6.63 -0.50 -18.61
N ASP A 122 -7.04 -0.38 -19.87
CA ASP A 122 -8.27 0.32 -20.25
C ASP A 122 -9.54 -0.40 -19.72
N GLU A 123 -9.56 -1.74 -19.79
CA GLU A 123 -10.66 -2.54 -19.23
C GLU A 123 -10.69 -2.45 -17.70
N VAL A 124 -9.53 -2.35 -17.04
CA VAL A 124 -9.44 -2.14 -15.60
C VAL A 124 -9.97 -0.77 -15.19
N LEU A 125 -9.64 0.29 -15.95
CA LEU A 125 -10.18 1.63 -15.71
C LEU A 125 -11.70 1.73 -15.91
N ARG A 126 -12.25 0.89 -16.79
CA ARG A 126 -13.68 0.83 -17.09
C ARG A 126 -14.43 -0.27 -16.33
N LEU A 127 -13.79 -0.84 -15.28
CA LEU A 127 -14.45 -1.85 -14.47
C LEU A 127 -15.78 -1.28 -13.91
N PRO A 128 -16.90 -2.01 -14.05
CA PRO A 128 -18.19 -1.57 -13.52
C PRO A 128 -18.14 -1.29 -12.03
N LEU A 129 -18.87 -0.27 -11.57
CA LEU A 129 -18.84 0.18 -10.18
C LEU A 129 -19.34 -0.88 -9.18
N ASP A 130 -20.15 -1.82 -9.64
CA ASP A 130 -20.70 -2.94 -8.88
C ASP A 130 -19.75 -4.15 -8.82
N GLN A 131 -18.64 -4.12 -9.57
CA GLN A 131 -17.69 -5.22 -9.64
C GLN A 131 -16.38 -4.93 -8.93
N ALA A 132 -15.74 -5.98 -8.47
CA ALA A 132 -14.43 -5.95 -7.82
C ALA A 132 -13.56 -7.12 -8.31
N LEU A 133 -12.24 -6.95 -8.21
CA LEU A 133 -11.28 -8.01 -8.48
C LEU A 133 -10.63 -8.47 -7.18
N ILE A 134 -10.55 -9.78 -6.99
CA ILE A 134 -9.86 -10.38 -5.85
C ILE A 134 -8.66 -11.16 -6.38
N ILE A 135 -7.48 -10.79 -5.90
CA ILE A 135 -6.20 -11.44 -6.23
C ILE A 135 -5.71 -12.13 -4.96
N ILE A 136 -5.67 -13.46 -4.99
CA ILE A 136 -5.21 -14.28 -3.87
C ILE A 136 -3.97 -15.04 -4.32
N ARG A 137 -2.96 -15.11 -3.46
CA ARG A 137 -1.74 -15.88 -3.72
C ARG A 137 -2.05 -17.31 -4.14
N GLY A 138 -1.49 -17.75 -5.28
CA GLY A 138 -1.67 -19.10 -5.80
C GLY A 138 -3.04 -19.41 -6.38
N LYS A 139 -3.91 -18.42 -6.55
CA LYS A 139 -5.23 -18.56 -7.17
C LYS A 139 -5.32 -17.71 -8.44
N LYS A 140 -6.24 -18.08 -9.33
CA LYS A 140 -6.63 -17.22 -10.45
C LYS A 140 -7.34 -15.99 -9.91
N VAL A 141 -7.23 -14.89 -10.64
CA VAL A 141 -7.97 -13.66 -10.31
C VAL A 141 -9.46 -13.92 -10.40
N LEU A 142 -10.19 -13.48 -9.41
CA LEU A 142 -11.64 -13.59 -9.34
C LEU A 142 -12.25 -12.21 -9.61
N GLN A 143 -13.22 -12.17 -10.50
CA GLN A 143 -14.10 -11.02 -10.69
C GLN A 143 -15.40 -11.32 -9.95
N VAL A 144 -15.81 -10.45 -9.07
CA VAL A 144 -16.95 -10.64 -8.16
C VAL A 144 -17.79 -9.39 -8.09
N ASP A 145 -19.05 -9.54 -7.75
CA ASP A 145 -19.94 -8.41 -7.48
C ASP A 145 -19.66 -7.84 -6.09
N LYS A 146 -19.71 -6.53 -5.96
CA LYS A 146 -19.59 -5.84 -4.67
C LYS A 146 -20.85 -6.08 -3.86
N MET A 147 -20.65 -6.45 -2.62
CA MET A 147 -21.75 -6.62 -1.69
C MET A 147 -22.12 -5.27 -1.07
N ASP A 148 -23.39 -4.91 -1.14
CA ASP A 148 -23.95 -3.81 -0.37
C ASP A 148 -24.18 -4.28 1.07
N TYR A 149 -23.50 -3.63 2.02
CA TYR A 149 -23.59 -3.99 3.44
C TYR A 149 -25.03 -3.90 3.99
N SER A 150 -25.87 -3.03 3.41
CA SER A 150 -27.27 -2.88 3.82
C SER A 150 -28.12 -4.13 3.51
N LYS A 151 -27.71 -4.93 2.53
CA LYS A 151 -28.36 -6.19 2.14
C LYS A 151 -27.84 -7.40 2.91
N HIS A 152 -26.77 -7.25 3.70
CA HIS A 152 -26.22 -8.35 4.47
C HIS A 152 -27.19 -8.76 5.60
N PRO A 153 -27.37 -10.06 5.90
CA PRO A 153 -28.29 -10.54 6.94
C PRO A 153 -28.03 -9.91 8.31
N GLU A 154 -26.77 -9.58 8.62
CA GLU A 154 -26.35 -8.95 9.87
C GLU A 154 -26.55 -7.43 9.88
N ALA A 155 -26.88 -6.80 8.74
CA ALA A 155 -27.13 -5.36 8.69
C ALA A 155 -28.20 -4.88 9.67
N LYS A 156 -29.16 -5.74 9.98
CA LYS A 156 -30.22 -5.48 10.99
C LYS A 156 -29.67 -5.22 12.40
N TYR A 157 -28.45 -5.70 12.69
CA TYR A 157 -27.81 -5.50 13.98
C TYR A 157 -26.93 -4.25 14.02
N LEU A 158 -26.65 -3.65 12.85
CA LEU A 158 -25.89 -2.42 12.77
C LEU A 158 -26.72 -1.24 13.30
N ARG A 159 -26.27 -0.66 14.40
CA ARG A 159 -26.89 0.53 14.99
C ARG A 159 -26.02 1.74 14.69
N SER A 160 -26.64 2.84 14.30
CA SER A 160 -25.95 4.12 14.20
C SER A 160 -25.57 4.59 15.61
N CYS A 161 -24.29 4.59 15.92
CA CYS A 161 -23.74 5.11 17.17
C CYS A 161 -22.99 6.42 16.90
N LYS A 162 -23.34 7.46 17.65
CA LYS A 162 -22.55 8.70 17.60
C LYS A 162 -21.21 8.47 18.33
N ALA A 163 -20.09 8.80 17.72
CA ALA A 163 -18.77 8.66 18.34
C ALA A 163 -18.68 9.39 19.70
N SER A 164 -19.38 10.52 19.84
CA SER A 164 -19.46 11.28 21.09
C SER A 164 -20.20 10.56 22.25
N ALA A 165 -21.02 9.55 21.91
CA ALA A 165 -21.74 8.76 22.92
C ALA A 165 -20.89 7.59 23.47
N HIS A 166 -19.81 7.24 22.75
CA HIS A 166 -18.90 6.16 23.15
C HIS A 166 -17.58 6.73 23.64
N VAL A 167 -17.53 7.11 24.91
CA VAL A 167 -16.29 7.54 25.56
C VAL A 167 -15.61 6.29 26.13
N PRO A 168 -14.40 5.93 25.65
CA PRO A 168 -13.64 4.80 26.18
C PRO A 168 -13.36 4.98 27.69
N GLU A 169 -13.31 3.87 28.41
CA GLU A 169 -13.12 3.90 29.87
C GLU A 169 -11.81 4.60 30.28
N TRP A 170 -10.72 4.37 29.53
CA TRP A 170 -9.45 5.03 29.76
C TRP A 170 -9.55 6.58 29.65
N ARG A 171 -10.37 7.10 28.75
CA ARG A 171 -10.56 8.54 28.58
C ARG A 171 -11.38 9.14 29.72
N ARG A 172 -12.35 8.40 30.26
CA ARG A 172 -13.06 8.81 31.50
C ARG A 172 -12.12 8.91 32.68
N LEU A 173 -11.22 7.92 32.81
CA LEU A 173 -10.20 7.91 33.87
C LEU A 173 -9.21 9.08 33.74
N GLU A 174 -8.80 9.43 32.50
CA GLU A 174 -7.95 10.61 32.24
C GLU A 174 -8.69 11.92 32.58
N GLU A 175 -9.96 12.04 32.22
CA GLU A 175 -10.78 13.21 32.56
C GLU A 175 -11.04 13.33 34.06
N GLU A 176 -11.21 12.24 34.76
CA GLU A 176 -11.33 12.19 36.21
C GLU A 176 -10.00 12.53 36.90
N ALA A 177 -8.89 12.00 36.39
CA ALA A 177 -7.56 12.33 36.89
C ALA A 177 -7.21 13.81 36.68
N ALA A 178 -7.63 14.39 35.54
CA ALA A 178 -7.43 15.83 35.25
C ALA A 178 -8.29 16.75 36.13
N LYS A 179 -9.43 16.27 36.63
CA LYS A 179 -10.31 17.00 37.56
C LYS A 179 -9.83 16.93 39.01
N THR A 180 -9.00 15.94 39.35
CA THR A 180 -8.41 15.81 40.70
C THR A 180 -7.22 16.77 40.76
N PRO A 181 -7.22 17.78 41.66
CA PRO A 181 -6.11 18.73 41.79
C PRO A 181 -4.84 17.94 42.12
N GLN A 182 -3.85 18.01 41.23
CA GLN A 182 -2.53 17.42 41.49
C GLN A 182 -1.97 18.03 42.76
N PRO A 183 -1.52 17.23 43.75
CA PRO A 183 -0.80 17.76 44.88
C PRO A 183 0.42 18.50 44.36
N ALA A 184 0.61 19.74 44.84
CA ALA A 184 1.69 20.62 44.43
C ALA A 184 3.04 19.86 44.42
N PRO A 185 3.89 20.00 43.38
CA PRO A 185 5.15 19.31 43.33
C PRO A 185 5.98 19.66 44.55
N LYS A 186 6.43 18.64 45.31
CA LYS A 186 7.33 18.83 46.45
C LYS A 186 8.53 19.64 45.97
N PRO A 187 8.92 20.70 46.70
CA PRO A 187 10.08 21.50 46.31
C PRO A 187 11.31 20.61 46.18
N ALA A 188 11.96 20.71 45.04
CA ALA A 188 13.19 19.99 44.77
C ALA A 188 14.23 20.30 45.88
N PRO A 189 15.00 19.32 46.37
CA PRO A 189 16.03 19.57 47.35
C PRO A 189 17.05 20.57 46.78
N ALA A 190 17.33 21.65 47.55
CA ALA A 190 18.19 22.74 47.15
C ALA A 190 19.54 22.22 46.62
N ALA A 191 19.86 22.58 45.38
CA ALA A 191 21.12 22.23 44.74
C ALA A 191 22.28 22.80 45.56
N LYS A 192 23.17 21.94 46.06
CA LYS A 192 24.42 22.33 46.71
C LYS A 192 25.25 23.14 45.70
N LYS A 193 25.63 24.37 46.10
CA LYS A 193 26.50 25.25 45.32
C LYS A 193 27.79 24.52 44.92
N PRO A 194 28.22 24.60 43.65
CA PRO A 194 29.48 23.99 43.24
C PRO A 194 30.68 24.72 43.87
N ALA A 195 31.58 23.94 44.44
CA ALA A 195 32.83 24.44 45.01
C ALA A 195 33.70 25.11 43.91
N LYS A 196 34.26 26.29 44.22
CA LYS A 196 35.16 27.05 43.38
C LYS A 196 36.36 26.19 42.97
N ARG A 197 36.46 25.84 41.70
CA ARG A 197 37.67 25.27 41.10
C ARG A 197 38.70 26.37 40.94
N LYS A 198 39.88 26.17 41.57
CA LYS A 198 41.07 27.00 41.40
C LYS A 198 41.54 26.99 39.94
N ALA A 199 41.78 28.16 39.40
CA ALA A 199 42.32 28.36 38.07
C ALA A 199 43.75 27.79 37.99
N THR A 200 43.99 26.89 37.06
CA THR A 200 45.31 26.47 36.61
C THR A 200 45.65 27.21 35.31
N LYS A 201 46.85 27.77 35.31
CA LYS A 201 47.50 28.61 34.32
C LYS A 201 47.63 27.93 32.94
N PRO A 202 47.50 28.66 31.82
CA PRO A 202 47.62 28.07 30.48
C PRO A 202 49.10 27.83 30.12
N ALA A 203 49.37 26.65 29.57
CA ALA A 203 50.67 26.34 28.93
C ALA A 203 50.57 26.70 27.43
N SER A 204 51.64 27.30 26.95
CA SER A 204 51.88 27.84 25.62
C SER A 204 51.89 26.79 24.49
N PRO A 205 51.66 27.19 23.24
CA PRO A 205 51.54 26.28 22.08
C PRO A 205 52.97 25.96 21.54
N THR A 206 53.18 24.68 21.24
CA THR A 206 54.29 24.27 20.36
C THR A 206 53.75 23.93 19.00
N ASP A 207 54.21 24.73 18.10
CA ASP A 207 54.32 24.63 16.66
C ASP A 207 54.87 23.28 16.19
N LYS A 208 54.21 22.57 15.29
CA LYS A 208 54.82 21.66 14.33
C LYS A 208 53.94 21.51 13.08
N SER A 209 54.46 22.13 12.06
CA SER A 209 54.06 22.08 10.65
C SER A 209 54.10 20.67 10.01
N PRO A 210 53.48 20.51 8.85
CA PRO A 210 53.21 19.21 8.22
C PRO A 210 54.39 18.75 7.38
N LYS A 211 54.55 17.44 7.25
CA LYS A 211 55.36 16.82 6.21
C LYS A 211 54.47 16.11 5.20
N GLU A 212 54.53 16.62 3.99
CA GLU A 212 54.22 15.93 2.76
C GLU A 212 55.16 14.71 2.59
N THR A 213 54.63 13.64 2.01
CA THR A 213 55.40 12.86 1.04
C THR A 213 54.45 11.95 0.21
N PRO A 214 54.84 11.75 -1.06
CA PRO A 214 53.99 11.17 -2.11
C PRO A 214 54.30 9.68 -2.33
N THR A 215 53.37 8.98 -2.85
CA THR A 215 53.41 8.04 -4.00
C THR A 215 52.03 7.46 -4.26
#